data_5d8df5221a5792c3b0a64a362234ae30
#
_entry.id   5d8df5221a5792c3b0a64a362234ae30
#
_cell.length_a   1.000
_cell.length_b   1.000
_cell.length_c   1.000
_cell.angle_alpha   90.00
_cell.angle_beta   90.00
_cell.angle_gamma   90.00
#
_symmetry.space_group_name_H-M   'P 1'
#
loop_
_entity.id
_entity.type
_entity.pdbx_description
1 polymer ?
#
loop_
_entity_poly.entity_id
_entity_poly.type
_entity_poly.pdbx_seq_one_letter_code
_entity_poly.pdbx_strand_id
1 'polypeptide(L)'
;MMRCLGRWMTAAVLWTAFASLARAETLAATVEQWGLLGSWAVDCAVSPDRDKGALLTYEIRKDGRVIYRRNFGDAKDENEVVSATVNAEGLLNVMVYFPSLQQTREFGLLLSEQGSLRAIYNRSERGEYTIRDGKYVKTGAKTPIQQRCN
;
A
#
# COMPACT_ATOMS: atom_id res chain seq x y z
N MET A 1 -19.49 -38.97 -70.28
CA MET A 1 -20.26 -38.32 -69.17
C MET A 1 -19.78 -38.90 -67.85
N MET A 2 -18.88 -38.16 -67.12
CA MET A 2 -18.53 -38.56 -65.78
C MET A 2 -18.43 -37.27 -64.96
N ARG A 3 -19.34 -37.12 -63.99
CA ARG A 3 -19.41 -35.97 -63.05
C ARG A 3 -18.52 -36.27 -61.84
N CYS A 4 -17.44 -35.52 -61.65
CA CYS A 4 -16.67 -35.52 -60.42
C CYS A 4 -17.28 -34.52 -59.39
N LEU A 5 -17.86 -35.06 -58.30
CA LEU A 5 -18.28 -34.28 -57.14
C LEU A 5 -17.11 -34.04 -56.23
N GLY A 6 -16.65 -32.82 -56.19
CA GLY A 6 -15.66 -32.36 -55.19
C GLY A 6 -16.33 -32.12 -53.84
N ARG A 7 -15.90 -32.86 -52.80
CA ARG A 7 -16.27 -32.63 -51.40
C ARG A 7 -15.35 -31.55 -50.81
N TRP A 8 -15.91 -30.40 -50.47
CA TRP A 8 -15.24 -29.37 -49.74
C TRP A 8 -15.38 -29.70 -48.23
N MET A 9 -14.24 -30.00 -47.58
CA MET A 9 -14.16 -30.09 -46.11
C MET A 9 -13.88 -28.70 -45.56
N THR A 10 -14.86 -28.12 -44.91
CA THR A 10 -14.70 -26.90 -44.11
C THR A 10 -14.14 -27.28 -42.73
N ALA A 11 -12.89 -26.97 -42.48
CA ALA A 11 -12.27 -27.07 -41.15
C ALA A 11 -12.73 -25.90 -40.29
N ALA A 12 -13.58 -26.15 -39.30
CA ALA A 12 -13.96 -25.19 -38.30
C ALA A 12 -12.81 -25.08 -37.26
N VAL A 13 -12.09 -23.97 -37.26
CA VAL A 13 -11.08 -23.63 -36.23
C VAL A 13 -11.81 -23.07 -35.02
N LEU A 14 -11.92 -23.87 -33.96
CA LEU A 14 -12.41 -23.43 -32.66
C LEU A 14 -11.31 -22.58 -31.99
N TRP A 15 -11.49 -21.27 -31.97
CA TRP A 15 -10.73 -20.36 -31.15
C TRP A 15 -11.26 -20.46 -29.72
N THR A 16 -10.54 -21.17 -28.85
CA THR A 16 -10.76 -21.11 -27.39
C THR A 16 -10.14 -19.82 -26.88
N ALA A 17 -10.97 -18.81 -26.66
CA ALA A 17 -10.60 -17.60 -25.97
C ALA A 17 -10.33 -17.95 -24.50
N PHE A 18 -9.07 -18.04 -24.10
CA PHE A 18 -8.67 -18.05 -22.70
C PHE A 18 -8.94 -16.64 -22.14
N ALA A 19 -10.11 -16.46 -21.55
CA ALA A 19 -10.38 -15.29 -20.70
C ALA A 19 -9.51 -15.43 -19.45
N SER A 20 -8.35 -14.75 -19.44
CA SER A 20 -7.57 -14.54 -18.23
C SER A 20 -8.43 -13.72 -17.28
N LEU A 21 -9.01 -14.37 -16.27
CA LEU A 21 -9.65 -13.70 -15.14
C LEU A 21 -8.53 -12.97 -14.37
N ALA A 22 -8.32 -11.71 -14.71
CA ALA A 22 -7.51 -10.82 -13.89
C ALA A 22 -8.21 -10.72 -12.52
N ARG A 23 -7.70 -11.47 -11.55
CA ARG A 23 -8.19 -11.43 -10.18
C ARG A 23 -7.76 -10.09 -9.60
N ALA A 24 -8.72 -9.24 -9.26
CA ALA A 24 -8.40 -8.00 -8.55
C ALA A 24 -7.66 -8.37 -7.26
N GLU A 25 -6.46 -7.83 -7.10
CA GLU A 25 -5.67 -8.04 -5.89
C GLU A 25 -6.39 -7.42 -4.71
N THR A 26 -6.50 -8.15 -3.60
CA THR A 26 -7.13 -7.63 -2.39
C THR A 26 -6.21 -6.64 -1.70
N LEU A 27 -6.77 -5.68 -0.95
CA LEU A 27 -6.01 -4.73 -0.13
C LEU A 27 -4.97 -5.45 0.75
N ALA A 28 -5.38 -6.53 1.44
CA ALA A 28 -4.50 -7.32 2.28
C ALA A 28 -3.33 -7.93 1.48
N ALA A 29 -3.60 -8.51 0.32
CA ALA A 29 -2.57 -9.07 -0.55
C ALA A 29 -1.59 -7.99 -1.05
N THR A 30 -2.10 -6.82 -1.47
CA THR A 30 -1.27 -5.70 -1.94
C THR A 30 -0.29 -5.25 -0.85
N VAL A 31 -0.75 -4.99 0.37
CA VAL A 31 0.12 -4.51 1.46
C VAL A 31 1.12 -5.58 1.93
N GLU A 32 0.72 -6.85 1.91
CA GLU A 32 1.58 -7.97 2.26
C GLU A 32 2.69 -8.18 1.23
N GLN A 33 2.34 -8.25 -0.05
CA GLN A 33 3.31 -8.47 -1.16
C GLN A 33 4.28 -7.31 -1.30
N TRP A 34 3.80 -6.08 -1.09
CA TRP A 34 4.69 -4.91 -1.11
C TRP A 34 5.64 -4.88 0.10
N GLY A 35 5.31 -5.57 1.19
CA GLY A 35 6.14 -5.67 2.37
C GLY A 35 5.86 -4.60 3.43
N LEU A 36 4.64 -4.05 3.51
CA LEU A 36 4.28 -3.03 4.49
C LEU A 36 4.09 -3.61 5.91
N LEU A 37 3.60 -4.85 6.01
CA LEU A 37 3.21 -5.44 7.29
C LEU A 37 4.37 -5.52 8.28
N GLY A 38 4.07 -5.31 9.56
CA GLY A 38 5.01 -5.34 10.67
C GLY A 38 5.10 -4.03 11.42
N SER A 39 6.08 -3.92 12.28
CA SER A 39 6.34 -2.71 13.08
C SER A 39 7.55 -1.95 12.55
N TRP A 40 7.47 -0.61 12.60
CA TRP A 40 8.43 0.29 12.01
C TRP A 40 8.75 1.43 12.99
N ALA A 41 10.04 1.70 13.21
CA ALA A 41 10.49 2.81 14.03
C ALA A 41 11.81 3.38 13.48
N VAL A 42 12.14 4.60 13.89
CA VAL A 42 13.46 5.20 13.61
C VAL A 42 14.56 4.40 14.28
N ASP A 43 14.31 4.01 15.51
CA ASP A 43 15.19 3.15 16.31
C ASP A 43 14.33 2.15 17.09
N CYS A 44 14.47 0.86 16.77
CA CYS A 44 13.70 -0.20 17.42
C CYS A 44 14.08 -0.49 18.86
N ALA A 45 15.27 -0.06 19.29
CA ALA A 45 15.76 -0.22 20.68
C ALA A 45 15.25 0.86 21.63
N VAL A 46 14.68 1.95 21.09
CA VAL A 46 14.19 3.09 21.86
C VAL A 46 12.69 3.00 22.02
N SER A 47 12.19 3.25 23.24
CA SER A 47 10.75 3.35 23.48
C SER A 47 10.16 4.50 22.67
N PRO A 48 8.98 4.30 22.05
CA PRO A 48 8.34 5.33 21.25
C PRO A 48 8.03 6.57 22.08
N ASP A 49 8.23 7.73 21.47
CA ASP A 49 8.16 9.04 22.10
C ASP A 49 7.91 10.09 21.00
N ARG A 50 7.29 11.23 21.31
CA ARG A 50 6.99 12.28 20.32
C ARG A 50 8.24 12.88 19.70
N ASP A 51 9.31 12.97 20.46
CA ASP A 51 10.56 13.59 20.03
C ASP A 51 11.49 12.58 19.35
N LYS A 52 11.47 11.32 19.82
CA LYS A 52 12.33 10.23 19.32
C LYS A 52 11.71 9.44 18.16
N GLY A 53 10.42 9.56 17.95
CA GLY A 53 9.67 8.90 16.90
C GLY A 53 8.64 7.90 17.40
N ALA A 54 7.59 7.73 16.61
CA ALA A 54 6.53 6.79 16.86
C ALA A 54 6.94 5.38 16.47
N LEU A 55 6.36 4.38 17.14
CA LEU A 55 6.29 3.02 16.64
C LEU A 55 5.01 2.90 15.79
N LEU A 56 5.17 2.57 14.51
CA LEU A 56 4.10 2.35 13.55
C LEU A 56 3.93 0.85 13.35
N THR A 57 2.69 0.36 13.35
CA THR A 57 2.41 -1.06 13.11
C THR A 57 1.32 -1.21 12.07
N TYR A 58 1.59 -2.03 11.06
CA TYR A 58 0.61 -2.45 10.05
C TYR A 58 0.34 -3.93 10.20
N GLU A 59 -0.93 -4.29 10.36
CA GLU A 59 -1.35 -5.69 10.54
C GLU A 59 -2.62 -5.99 9.78
N ILE A 60 -2.79 -7.26 9.37
CA ILE A 60 -4.05 -7.78 8.84
C ILE A 60 -4.77 -8.49 9.97
N ARG A 61 -6.01 -8.08 10.26
CA ARG A 61 -6.87 -8.75 11.23
C ARG A 61 -7.53 -9.99 10.64
N LYS A 62 -8.09 -10.83 11.51
CA LYS A 62 -8.80 -12.07 11.12
C LYS A 62 -9.96 -11.83 10.17
N ASP A 63 -10.59 -10.66 10.22
CA ASP A 63 -11.66 -10.23 9.33
C ASP A 63 -11.18 -9.66 7.98
N GLY A 64 -9.85 -9.67 7.74
CA GLY A 64 -9.22 -9.19 6.52
C GLY A 64 -8.96 -7.68 6.47
N ARG A 65 -9.36 -6.91 7.49
CA ARG A 65 -9.06 -5.48 7.54
C ARG A 65 -7.57 -5.25 7.79
N VAL A 66 -7.03 -4.22 7.14
CA VAL A 66 -5.65 -3.77 7.36
C VAL A 66 -5.68 -2.59 8.34
N ILE A 67 -4.98 -2.76 9.44
CA ILE A 67 -4.96 -1.77 10.53
C ILE A 67 -3.59 -1.11 10.61
N TYR A 68 -3.61 0.21 10.73
CA TYR A 68 -2.45 1.06 10.98
C TYR A 68 -2.50 1.63 12.38
N ARG A 69 -1.63 1.17 13.26
CA ARG A 69 -1.49 1.68 14.64
C ARG A 69 -0.29 2.59 14.75
N ARG A 70 -0.45 3.65 15.53
CA ARG A 70 0.63 4.54 15.92
C ARG A 70 0.75 4.58 17.44
N ASN A 71 1.97 4.47 17.94
CA ASN A 71 2.28 4.60 19.34
C ASN A 71 3.33 5.71 19.50
N PHE A 72 2.96 6.78 20.20
CA PHE A 72 3.80 7.95 20.48
C PHE A 72 4.31 7.95 21.92
N GLY A 73 4.14 6.85 22.67
CA GLY A 73 4.44 6.74 24.08
C GLY A 73 3.29 7.20 24.95
N ASP A 74 3.01 8.48 24.96
CA ASP A 74 1.93 9.13 25.73
C ASP A 74 0.52 8.96 25.10
N ALA A 75 0.48 8.73 23.80
CA ALA A 75 -0.76 8.54 23.03
C ALA A 75 -0.62 7.39 22.03
N LYS A 76 -1.74 6.69 21.81
CA LYS A 76 -1.85 5.62 20.83
C LYS A 76 -3.13 5.80 20.04
N ASP A 77 -3.10 5.48 18.78
CA ASP A 77 -4.29 5.40 17.95
C ASP A 77 -4.29 4.18 17.03
N GLU A 78 -5.47 3.88 16.53
CA GLU A 78 -5.71 2.81 15.60
C GLU A 78 -6.55 3.34 14.44
N ASN A 79 -6.07 3.13 13.23
CA ASN A 79 -6.63 3.66 12.00
C ASN A 79 -6.79 2.51 11.00
N GLU A 80 -7.67 2.66 10.03
CA GLU A 80 -7.93 1.63 9.02
C GLU A 80 -7.34 2.03 7.67
N VAL A 81 -6.55 1.15 7.08
CA VAL A 81 -6.14 1.28 5.68
C VAL A 81 -7.32 0.85 4.83
N VAL A 82 -7.89 1.76 4.06
CA VAL A 82 -9.10 1.53 3.25
C VAL A 82 -8.79 1.22 1.79
N SER A 83 -7.62 1.60 1.29
CA SER A 83 -7.13 1.17 -0.02
C SER A 83 -5.61 1.19 -0.10
N ALA A 84 -5.05 0.41 -1.01
CA ALA A 84 -3.63 0.39 -1.31
C ALA A 84 -3.42 0.08 -2.80
N THR A 85 -2.52 0.84 -3.45
CA THR A 85 -2.10 0.62 -4.84
C THR A 85 -0.61 0.88 -4.97
N VAL A 86 0.07 0.12 -5.81
CA VAL A 86 1.48 0.35 -6.15
C VAL A 86 1.55 1.09 -7.46
N ASN A 87 2.25 2.23 -7.50
CA ASN A 87 2.42 3.02 -8.72
C ASN A 87 3.59 2.50 -9.58
N ALA A 88 3.80 3.10 -10.76
CA ALA A 88 4.84 2.70 -11.71
C ALA A 88 6.28 2.85 -11.14
N GLU A 89 6.48 3.75 -10.18
CA GLU A 89 7.76 3.99 -9.51
C GLU A 89 7.98 3.06 -8.31
N GLY A 90 7.02 2.16 -8.01
CA GLY A 90 7.10 1.23 -6.88
C GLY A 90 6.70 1.82 -5.54
N LEU A 91 6.17 3.05 -5.48
CA LEU A 91 5.60 3.62 -4.27
C LEU A 91 4.28 2.93 -3.94
N LEU A 92 4.07 2.63 -2.68
CA LEU A 92 2.77 2.19 -2.17
C LEU A 92 1.94 3.42 -1.78
N ASN A 93 0.85 3.63 -2.49
CA ASN A 93 -0.14 4.64 -2.15
C ASN A 93 -1.19 3.99 -1.26
N VAL A 94 -1.29 4.40 0.00
CA VAL A 94 -2.29 3.90 0.95
C VAL A 94 -3.23 5.02 1.37
N MET A 95 -4.53 4.74 1.37
CA MET A 95 -5.53 5.60 1.98
C MET A 95 -5.85 5.09 3.38
N VAL A 96 -5.73 5.95 4.36
CA VAL A 96 -5.95 5.63 5.78
C VAL A 96 -7.06 6.50 6.33
N TYR A 97 -8.08 5.87 6.90
CA TYR A 97 -9.11 6.57 7.64
C TYR A 97 -8.70 6.77 9.10
N PHE A 98 -8.74 8.01 9.57
CA PHE A 98 -8.43 8.43 10.93
C PHE A 98 -9.73 8.76 11.68
N PRO A 99 -10.24 7.86 12.55
CA PRO A 99 -11.50 8.08 13.27
C PRO A 99 -11.47 9.34 14.15
N SER A 100 -10.32 9.61 14.79
CA SER A 100 -10.14 10.80 15.64
C SER A 100 -10.25 12.13 14.90
N LEU A 101 -9.97 12.13 13.60
CA LEU A 101 -10.05 13.29 12.73
C LEU A 101 -11.29 13.28 11.82
N GLN A 102 -12.01 12.15 11.79
CA GLN A 102 -13.10 11.90 10.82
C GLN A 102 -12.65 12.21 9.38
N GLN A 103 -11.43 11.80 9.03
CA GLN A 103 -10.77 12.16 7.79
C GLN A 103 -10.00 10.99 7.21
N THR A 104 -10.06 10.83 5.88
CA THR A 104 -9.17 9.96 5.12
C THR A 104 -7.97 10.76 4.63
N ARG A 105 -6.78 10.16 4.70
CA ARG A 105 -5.55 10.73 4.19
C ARG A 105 -4.82 9.71 3.32
N GLU A 106 -4.20 10.20 2.26
CA GLU A 106 -3.38 9.39 1.38
C GLU A 106 -1.89 9.56 1.74
N PHE A 107 -1.20 8.42 1.84
CA PHE A 107 0.26 8.37 2.02
C PHE A 107 0.90 7.72 0.79
N GLY A 108 2.00 8.29 0.34
CA GLY A 108 2.94 7.62 -0.57
C GLY A 108 4.13 7.12 0.23
N LEU A 109 4.30 5.80 0.26
CA LEU A 109 5.34 5.12 1.02
C LEU A 109 6.41 4.55 0.09
N LEU A 110 7.67 4.76 0.44
CA LEU A 110 8.82 4.19 -0.24
C LEU A 110 9.45 3.12 0.65
N LEU A 111 9.65 1.93 0.08
CA LEU A 111 10.47 0.87 0.69
C LEU A 111 11.80 0.83 -0.06
N SER A 112 12.92 1.05 0.66
CA SER A 112 14.24 0.97 0.06
C SER A 112 14.67 -0.48 -0.19
N GLU A 113 15.66 -0.69 -1.04
CA GLU A 113 16.27 -2.02 -1.26
C GLU A 113 16.85 -2.62 0.03
N GLN A 114 17.26 -1.79 0.98
CA GLN A 114 17.75 -2.20 2.29
C GLN A 114 16.63 -2.49 3.29
N GLY A 115 15.36 -2.36 2.87
CA GLY A 115 14.19 -2.66 3.70
C GLY A 115 13.80 -1.56 4.68
N SER A 116 14.20 -0.30 4.44
CA SER A 116 13.74 0.84 5.24
C SER A 116 12.51 1.50 4.63
N LEU A 117 11.62 1.99 5.48
CA LEU A 117 10.35 2.64 5.10
C LEU A 117 10.45 4.15 5.25
N ARG A 118 9.90 4.89 4.30
CA ARG A 118 9.83 6.35 4.37
C ARG A 118 8.54 6.88 3.75
N ALA A 119 7.89 7.86 4.40
CA ALA A 119 6.79 8.60 3.80
C ALA A 119 7.32 9.68 2.86
N ILE A 120 6.88 9.64 1.61
CA ILE A 120 7.25 10.62 0.56
C ILE A 120 6.22 11.73 0.48
N TYR A 121 4.93 11.40 0.64
CA TYR A 121 3.88 12.39 0.76
C TYR A 121 2.78 11.95 1.72
N ASN A 122 2.05 12.91 2.23
CA ASN A 122 0.78 12.73 2.94
C ASN A 122 -0.13 13.89 2.57
N ARG A 123 -1.32 13.59 2.10
CA ARG A 123 -2.33 14.60 1.75
C ARG A 123 -3.73 14.22 2.22
N SER A 124 -4.55 15.23 2.50
CA SER A 124 -5.97 15.05 2.77
C SER A 124 -6.77 14.84 1.47
N GLU A 125 -8.03 14.45 1.59
CA GLU A 125 -8.97 14.37 0.45
C GLU A 125 -9.16 15.72 -0.25
N ARG A 126 -8.92 16.84 0.45
CA ARG A 126 -8.95 18.19 -0.10
C ARG A 126 -7.66 18.60 -0.82
N GLY A 127 -6.66 17.70 -0.87
CA GLY A 127 -5.37 17.96 -1.48
C GLY A 127 -4.38 18.73 -0.61
N GLU A 128 -4.66 18.90 0.69
CA GLU A 128 -3.75 19.58 1.63
C GLU A 128 -2.63 18.63 2.06
N TYR A 129 -1.39 19.02 1.79
CA TYR A 129 -0.21 18.24 2.13
C TYR A 129 0.30 18.57 3.54
N THR A 130 0.62 17.54 4.32
CA THR A 130 1.44 17.63 5.51
C THR A 130 2.87 17.15 5.27
N ILE A 131 3.03 16.24 4.28
CA ILE A 131 4.32 15.78 3.77
C ILE A 131 4.28 15.92 2.25
N ARG A 132 5.35 16.48 1.66
CA ARG A 132 5.56 16.58 0.22
C ARG A 132 7.04 16.37 -0.09
N ASP A 133 7.35 15.57 -1.10
CA ASP A 133 8.72 15.28 -1.54
C ASP A 133 9.63 14.79 -0.41
N GLY A 134 9.09 13.96 0.49
CA GLY A 134 9.80 13.42 1.65
C GLY A 134 10.16 14.46 2.71
N LYS A 135 9.42 15.57 2.79
CA LYS A 135 9.62 16.64 3.79
C LYS A 135 8.28 17.05 4.41
N TYR A 136 8.33 17.41 5.68
CA TYR A 136 7.20 18.04 6.34
C TYR A 136 6.99 19.47 5.79
N VAL A 137 5.80 19.75 5.31
CA VAL A 137 5.46 21.07 4.70
C VAL A 137 5.64 22.21 5.71
N LYS A 138 5.29 21.97 6.98
CA LYS A 138 5.35 22.99 8.04
C LYS A 138 6.77 23.39 8.42
N THR A 139 7.72 22.46 8.40
CA THR A 139 9.07 22.67 8.95
C THR A 139 10.17 22.57 7.89
N GLY A 140 9.91 21.96 6.74
CA GLY A 140 10.92 21.63 5.74
C GLY A 140 11.84 20.47 6.13
N ALA A 141 11.70 19.92 7.35
CA ALA A 141 12.49 18.78 7.81
C ALA A 141 12.17 17.54 6.99
N LYS A 142 13.18 16.71 6.71
CA LYS A 142 13.00 15.44 6.03
C LYS A 142 12.17 14.48 6.90
N THR A 143 11.30 13.71 6.27
CA THR A 143 10.60 12.60 6.94
C THR A 143 11.62 11.56 7.41
N PRO A 144 11.40 10.94 8.58
CA PRO A 144 12.32 9.95 9.12
C PRO A 144 12.38 8.70 8.24
N ILE A 145 13.54 8.06 8.25
CA ILE A 145 13.73 6.72 7.72
C ILE A 145 13.47 5.75 8.86
N GLN A 146 12.57 4.79 8.63
CA GLN A 146 12.16 3.83 9.63
C GLN A 146 12.68 2.44 9.30
N GLN A 147 13.14 1.73 10.33
CA GLN A 147 13.59 0.36 10.24
C GLN A 147 12.46 -0.58 10.65
N ARG A 148 12.45 -1.78 10.09
CA ARG A 148 11.54 -2.83 10.54
C ARG A 148 11.99 -3.32 11.93
N CYS A 149 11.06 -3.32 12.88
CA CYS A 149 11.29 -3.87 14.21
C CYS A 149 10.74 -5.32 14.27
N ASN A 150 11.54 -6.22 14.82
CA ASN A 150 11.19 -7.64 15.01
C ASN A 150 10.38 -7.82 16.30
#